data_76d2e60bc5883eaafa0fddfc5882e0c3
#
_entry.id   76d2e60bc5883eaafa0fddfc5882e0c3
#
_cell.length_a   1.000
_cell.length_b   1.000
_cell.length_c   1.000
_cell.angle_alpha   90.00
_cell.angle_beta   90.00
_cell.angle_gamma   90.00
#
_symmetry.space_group_name_H-M   'P 1'
#
loop_
_entity.id
_entity.type
_entity.pdbx_description
1 polymer ?
#
loop_
_entity_poly.entity_id
_entity_poly.type
_entity_poly.pdbx_seq_one_letter_code
_entity_poly.pdbx_strand_id
1 'polypeptide(L)'
;IKHIYSPETWMGSSVGSFFYDFASLKDALKKEHFDIIYEAGYTSIVPAYIWFNVKKIKYPIFTTNMDGLEYKRTKFNKWVQKFIFWEERTTVKHSHYLIADNMGIHDYYKEKYNKESKFLAYGADIHEDYDISLLAEFGLQPRKYYLLVARLEPENNIEMAIQGFLASGETDKKELIIVGKTNTPHGKYLVGKYTGQPGIRFVGGIYDFKKLNSVRYYSFAYFHGHSVGGTNPSLLEAMASSCYI
;
A
#
# COMPACT_ATOMS: atom_id res chain seq x y z
N ILE A 1 12.75 -19.29 5.66
CA ILE A 1 12.23 -18.08 6.34
C ILE A 1 11.65 -18.51 7.68
N LYS A 2 12.15 -17.96 8.78
CA LYS A 2 11.62 -18.19 10.12
C LYS A 2 10.57 -17.11 10.42
N HIS A 3 9.35 -17.54 10.67
CA HIS A 3 8.29 -16.63 11.11
C HIS A 3 8.28 -16.56 12.63
N ILE A 4 8.33 -15.37 13.18
CA ILE A 4 8.15 -15.11 14.61
C ILE A 4 6.73 -14.56 14.76
N TYR A 5 5.87 -15.34 15.42
CA TYR A 5 4.53 -14.90 15.75
C TYR A 5 4.55 -14.24 17.12
N SER A 6 4.20 -12.98 17.18
CA SER A 6 3.73 -12.37 18.42
C SER A 6 2.28 -12.79 18.66
N PRO A 7 1.87 -13.14 19.87
CA PRO A 7 0.47 -13.42 20.12
C PRO A 7 -0.37 -12.22 19.70
N GLU A 8 -1.45 -12.49 18.95
CA GLU A 8 -2.43 -11.48 18.62
C GLU A 8 -2.86 -10.77 19.88
N THR A 9 -2.64 -9.50 19.93
CA THR A 9 -2.96 -8.74 21.12
C THR A 9 -4.46 -8.48 21.11
N TRP A 10 -5.13 -8.74 22.23
CA TRP A 10 -6.52 -8.40 22.52
C TRP A 10 -6.82 -6.88 22.48
N MET A 11 -5.79 -6.06 22.31
CA MET A 11 -5.86 -4.62 22.16
C MET A 11 -5.84 -4.27 20.66
N GLY A 12 -6.93 -4.02 20.02
CA GLY A 12 -7.15 -3.64 18.62
C GLY A 12 -5.92 -3.45 17.70
N SER A 13 -6.08 -3.62 16.43
CA SER A 13 -4.98 -3.77 15.45
C SER A 13 -3.87 -2.70 15.55
N SER A 14 -4.20 -1.44 15.84
CA SER A 14 -3.20 -0.35 15.88
C SER A 14 -2.29 -0.41 17.10
N VAL A 15 -2.83 -0.72 18.28
CA VAL A 15 -2.02 -0.86 19.50
C VAL A 15 -1.24 -2.16 19.48
N GLY A 16 -1.83 -3.21 18.93
CA GLY A 16 -1.19 -4.50 18.70
C GLY A 16 0.11 -4.42 17.92
N SER A 17 0.17 -3.54 16.91
CA SER A 17 1.38 -3.34 16.10
C SER A 17 2.58 -2.90 16.93
N PHE A 18 2.41 -2.00 17.91
CA PHE A 18 3.51 -1.58 18.80
C PHE A 18 4.08 -2.73 19.62
N PHE A 19 3.23 -3.58 20.16
CA PHE A 19 3.68 -4.75 20.92
C PHE A 19 4.33 -5.80 20.02
N TYR A 20 3.79 -5.98 18.83
CA TYR A 20 4.36 -6.89 17.82
C TYR A 20 5.78 -6.45 17.45
N ASP A 21 5.97 -5.20 17.06
CA ASP A 21 7.25 -4.66 16.65
C ASP A 21 8.27 -4.70 17.80
N PHE A 22 7.82 -4.34 19.02
CA PHE A 22 8.67 -4.42 20.20
C PHE A 22 9.12 -5.86 20.49
N ALA A 23 8.20 -6.82 20.44
CA ALA A 23 8.50 -8.23 20.69
C ALA A 23 9.41 -8.82 19.61
N SER A 24 9.14 -8.48 18.34
CA SER A 24 9.94 -8.92 17.19
C SER A 24 11.38 -8.39 17.26
N LEU A 25 11.54 -7.09 17.54
CA LEU A 25 12.86 -6.50 17.69
C LEU A 25 13.62 -7.06 18.89
N LYS A 26 12.93 -7.24 20.02
CA LYS A 26 13.52 -7.87 21.22
C LYS A 26 14.00 -9.29 20.93
N ASP A 27 13.22 -10.07 20.19
CA ASP A 27 13.57 -11.44 19.83
C ASP A 27 14.78 -11.47 18.89
N ALA A 28 14.77 -10.63 17.86
CA ALA A 28 15.87 -10.47 16.92
C ALA A 28 17.19 -10.11 17.61
N LEU A 29 17.15 -9.17 18.56
CA LEU A 29 18.36 -8.72 19.29
C LEU A 29 18.89 -9.74 20.29
N LYS A 30 18.07 -10.71 20.74
CA LYS A 30 18.45 -11.66 21.78
C LYS A 30 18.85 -13.02 21.26
N LYS A 31 18.24 -13.49 20.20
CA LYS A 31 18.31 -14.90 19.78
C LYS A 31 19.14 -15.14 18.54
N GLU A 32 19.36 -14.13 17.72
CA GLU A 32 19.99 -14.30 16.42
C GLU A 32 21.09 -13.25 16.22
N HIS A 33 22.07 -13.59 15.40
CA HIS A 33 23.07 -12.65 14.93
C HIS A 33 22.71 -12.23 13.51
N PHE A 34 22.20 -11.01 13.37
CA PHE A 34 21.91 -10.40 12.08
C PHE A 34 22.94 -9.33 11.76
N ASP A 35 23.32 -9.21 10.50
CA ASP A 35 24.10 -8.09 10.00
C ASP A 35 23.24 -6.86 9.81
N ILE A 36 22.00 -7.07 9.33
CA ILE A 36 21.04 -6.01 9.03
C ILE A 36 19.65 -6.39 9.56
N ILE A 37 18.99 -5.43 10.19
CA ILE A 37 17.56 -5.46 10.47
C ILE A 37 16.89 -4.45 9.55
N TYR A 38 15.97 -4.93 8.72
CA TYR A 38 15.19 -4.12 7.79
C TYR A 38 13.77 -3.97 8.31
N GLU A 39 13.38 -2.73 8.59
CA GLU A 39 12.01 -2.37 8.96
C GLU A 39 11.24 -1.89 7.74
N ALA A 40 10.10 -2.51 7.47
CA ALA A 40 9.30 -2.23 6.28
C ALA A 40 8.47 -0.93 6.38
N GLY A 41 8.46 -0.28 7.54
CA GLY A 41 7.75 0.98 7.78
C GLY A 41 8.22 1.63 9.08
N TYR A 42 7.88 2.88 9.30
CA TYR A 42 8.33 3.61 10.51
C TYR A 42 7.25 3.77 11.58
N THR A 43 6.01 3.49 11.25
CA THR A 43 4.91 3.54 12.23
C THR A 43 5.01 2.36 13.18
N SER A 44 4.75 2.56 14.47
CA SER A 44 4.78 1.54 15.54
C SER A 44 6.15 1.04 16.03
N ILE A 45 7.24 1.13 15.27
CA ILE A 45 8.57 0.65 15.69
C ILE A 45 9.31 1.61 16.64
N VAL A 46 8.95 2.88 16.64
CA VAL A 46 9.69 3.96 17.35
C VAL A 46 9.86 3.73 18.84
N PRO A 47 8.84 3.28 19.61
CA PRO A 47 9.04 2.96 21.02
C PRO A 47 10.11 1.90 21.25
N ALA A 48 10.18 0.87 20.37
CA ALA A 48 11.23 -0.14 20.45
C ALA A 48 12.60 0.43 20.12
N TYR A 49 12.72 1.30 19.13
CA TYR A 49 13.97 1.98 18.77
C TYR A 49 14.52 2.82 19.92
N ILE A 50 13.66 3.53 20.63
CA ILE A 50 14.06 4.32 21.82
C ILE A 50 14.47 3.38 22.95
N TRP A 51 13.65 2.39 23.27
CA TRP A 51 13.89 1.46 24.38
C TRP A 51 15.21 0.71 24.24
N PHE A 52 15.49 0.16 23.08
CA PHE A 52 16.74 -0.56 22.81
C PHE A 52 17.90 0.35 22.47
N ASN A 53 17.69 1.68 22.41
CA ASN A 53 18.70 2.66 22.07
C ASN A 53 19.45 2.33 20.77
N VAL A 54 18.67 1.98 19.74
CA VAL A 54 19.14 1.45 18.45
C VAL A 54 20.27 2.30 17.86
N LYS A 55 20.21 3.63 18.01
CA LYS A 55 21.25 4.54 17.52
C LYS A 55 22.66 4.22 18.04
N LYS A 56 22.79 3.63 19.22
CA LYS A 56 24.08 3.29 19.84
C LYS A 56 24.54 1.87 19.52
N ILE A 57 23.69 1.05 18.91
CA ILE A 57 24.02 -0.32 18.51
C ILE A 57 24.86 -0.25 17.25
N LYS A 58 26.04 -0.87 17.24
CA LYS A 58 26.88 -0.97 16.04
C LYS A 58 26.41 -2.04 15.07
N TYR A 59 25.98 -3.19 15.59
CA TYR A 59 25.46 -4.34 14.86
C TYR A 59 24.32 -4.97 15.63
N PRO A 60 23.24 -5.36 14.96
CA PRO A 60 22.97 -5.24 13.51
C PRO A 60 22.80 -3.78 13.06
N ILE A 61 22.99 -3.54 11.76
CA ILE A 61 22.67 -2.26 11.13
C ILE A 61 21.17 -2.16 10.96
N PHE A 62 20.57 -1.08 11.43
CA PHE A 62 19.13 -0.81 11.30
C PHE A 62 18.85 0.02 10.06
N THR A 63 18.06 -0.51 9.17
CA THR A 63 17.57 0.18 7.97
C THR A 63 16.05 0.27 8.03
N THR A 64 15.50 1.45 7.75
CA THR A 64 14.05 1.65 7.78
C THR A 64 13.56 2.16 6.44
N ASN A 65 12.59 1.45 5.85
CA ASN A 65 11.87 1.95 4.69
C ASN A 65 10.87 3.03 5.15
N MET A 66 11.02 4.21 4.57
CA MET A 66 10.17 5.35 4.92
C MET A 66 8.82 5.34 4.21
N ASP A 67 8.60 4.35 3.33
CA ASP A 67 7.37 4.03 2.59
C ASP A 67 6.66 5.27 2.04
N GLY A 68 5.95 6.01 2.86
CA GLY A 68 5.24 7.22 2.43
C GLY A 68 5.08 8.22 3.58
N LEU A 69 4.44 9.34 3.28
CA LEU A 69 4.16 10.38 4.27
C LEU A 69 2.89 10.02 5.05
N GLU A 70 2.95 8.98 5.88
CA GLU A 70 1.81 8.39 6.59
C GLU A 70 1.00 9.42 7.39
N TYR A 71 1.66 10.43 7.97
CA TYR A 71 0.99 11.50 8.70
C TYR A 71 0.06 12.37 7.85
N LYS A 72 0.20 12.35 6.50
CA LYS A 72 -0.66 13.10 5.57
C LYS A 72 -1.98 12.38 5.26
N ARG A 73 -2.14 11.13 5.67
CA ARG A 73 -3.35 10.35 5.38
C ARG A 73 -4.56 10.94 6.08
N THR A 74 -5.59 11.24 5.32
CA THR A 74 -6.83 11.91 5.79
C THR A 74 -7.69 11.03 6.70
N LYS A 75 -7.50 9.72 6.67
CA LYS A 75 -8.18 8.77 7.57
C LYS A 75 -7.81 8.95 9.05
N PHE A 76 -6.69 9.61 9.33
CA PHE A 76 -6.24 9.84 10.69
C PHE A 76 -6.69 11.21 11.20
N ASN A 77 -7.12 11.26 12.47
CA ASN A 77 -7.37 12.54 13.13
C ASN A 77 -6.07 13.32 13.39
N LYS A 78 -6.17 14.61 13.68
CA LYS A 78 -5.02 15.51 13.84
C LYS A 78 -4.03 15.07 14.94
N TRP A 79 -4.50 14.41 16.00
CA TRP A 79 -3.63 13.92 17.06
C TRP A 79 -2.79 12.74 16.61
N VAL A 80 -3.42 11.79 15.91
CA VAL A 80 -2.73 10.64 15.32
C VAL A 80 -1.74 11.12 14.25
N GLN A 81 -2.11 12.09 13.40
CA GLN A 81 -1.19 12.67 12.41
C GLN A 81 0.04 13.29 13.08
N LYS A 82 -0.13 14.03 14.18
CA LYS A 82 1.00 14.60 14.96
C LYS A 82 1.88 13.51 15.58
N PHE A 83 1.25 12.45 16.06
CA PHE A 83 1.99 11.31 16.62
C PHE A 83 2.81 10.60 15.55
N ILE A 84 2.22 10.28 14.39
CA ILE A 84 2.94 9.67 13.26
C ILE A 84 4.06 10.58 12.76
N PHE A 85 3.85 11.90 12.75
CA PHE A 85 4.89 12.86 12.41
C PHE A 85 6.05 12.86 13.42
N TRP A 86 5.76 12.67 14.70
CA TRP A 86 6.80 12.47 15.72
C TRP A 86 7.55 11.14 15.51
N GLU A 87 6.85 10.06 15.14
CA GLU A 87 7.46 8.78 14.79
C GLU A 87 8.40 8.92 13.59
N GLU A 88 7.98 9.61 12.52
CA GLU A 88 8.83 9.92 11.36
C GLU A 88 10.15 10.58 11.79
N ARG A 89 10.07 11.68 12.53
CA ARG A 89 11.26 12.41 13.02
C ARG A 89 12.16 11.55 13.87
N THR A 90 11.58 10.73 14.72
CA THR A 90 12.33 9.87 15.63
C THR A 90 13.01 8.74 14.89
N THR A 91 12.34 8.14 13.91
CA THR A 91 12.92 7.12 13.03
C THR A 91 14.10 7.65 12.25
N VAL A 92 13.98 8.83 11.63
CA VAL A 92 15.08 9.50 10.92
C VAL A 92 16.32 9.67 11.82
N LYS A 93 16.09 9.95 13.11
CA LYS A 93 17.17 10.16 14.09
C LYS A 93 17.82 8.85 14.55
N HIS A 94 17.05 7.75 14.64
CA HIS A 94 17.51 6.50 15.25
C HIS A 94 17.97 5.47 14.21
N SER A 95 17.43 5.45 13.01
CA SER A 95 17.86 4.53 11.96
C SER A 95 19.28 4.86 11.47
N HIS A 96 20.08 3.84 11.24
CA HIS A 96 21.40 3.99 10.63
C HIS A 96 21.26 4.46 9.18
N TYR A 97 20.40 3.79 8.41
CA TYR A 97 20.10 4.14 7.03
C TYR A 97 18.60 4.22 6.80
N LEU A 98 18.20 5.15 5.93
CA LEU A 98 16.85 5.25 5.43
C LEU A 98 16.78 4.65 4.03
N ILE A 99 15.64 4.04 3.72
CA ILE A 99 15.31 3.55 2.39
C ILE A 99 14.08 4.31 1.91
N ALA A 100 14.08 4.71 0.65
CA ALA A 100 12.96 5.33 -0.03
C ALA A 100 12.64 4.53 -1.31
N ASP A 101 11.37 4.26 -1.54
CA ASP A 101 10.87 3.52 -2.69
C ASP A 101 10.59 4.38 -3.92
N ASN A 102 10.61 5.72 -3.76
CA ASN A 102 10.56 6.67 -4.87
C ASN A 102 11.39 7.94 -4.59
N MET A 103 11.70 8.66 -5.66
CA MET A 103 12.55 9.85 -5.59
C MET A 103 11.90 10.99 -4.80
N GLY A 104 10.58 11.14 -4.85
CA GLY A 104 9.88 12.17 -4.08
C GLY A 104 10.03 11.98 -2.57
N ILE A 105 10.03 10.74 -2.08
CA ILE A 105 10.31 10.40 -0.68
C ILE A 105 11.79 10.63 -0.35
N HIS A 106 12.70 10.23 -1.25
CA HIS A 106 14.13 10.50 -1.09
C HIS A 106 14.41 12.00 -0.93
N ASP A 107 13.90 12.83 -1.84
CA ASP A 107 14.11 14.27 -1.85
C ASP A 107 13.50 14.94 -0.62
N TYR A 108 12.29 14.50 -0.21
CA TYR A 108 11.64 14.98 1.01
C TYR A 108 12.53 14.80 2.26
N TYR A 109 13.14 13.62 2.45
CA TYR A 109 13.99 13.37 3.63
C TYR A 109 15.30 14.13 3.53
N LYS A 110 15.85 14.30 2.33
CA LYS A 110 17.04 15.10 2.10
C LYS A 110 16.80 16.59 2.40
N GLU A 111 15.73 17.16 1.86
CA GLU A 111 15.40 18.59 2.05
C GLU A 111 15.00 18.90 3.48
N LYS A 112 14.15 18.08 4.07
CA LYS A 112 13.56 18.37 5.39
C LYS A 112 14.48 18.06 6.56
N TYR A 113 15.24 16.98 6.45
CA TYR A 113 16.05 16.45 7.56
C TYR A 113 17.55 16.45 7.28
N ASN A 114 17.97 16.88 6.10
CA ASN A 114 19.35 16.74 5.64
C ASN A 114 19.87 15.29 5.79
N LYS A 115 19.01 14.30 5.50
CA LYS A 115 19.28 12.89 5.66
C LYS A 115 19.13 12.18 4.33
N GLU A 116 20.24 11.62 3.86
CA GLU A 116 20.25 10.78 2.66
C GLU A 116 19.51 9.47 2.91
N SER A 117 18.75 9.00 1.91
CA SER A 117 18.17 7.67 1.88
C SER A 117 18.70 6.87 0.68
N LYS A 118 18.67 5.56 0.78
CA LYS A 118 18.95 4.70 -0.38
C LYS A 118 17.66 4.51 -1.18
N PHE A 119 17.72 4.83 -2.45
CA PHE A 119 16.60 4.57 -3.34
C PHE A 119 16.57 3.09 -3.72
N LEU A 120 15.48 2.41 -3.35
CA LEU A 120 15.18 1.02 -3.70
C LEU A 120 13.75 0.96 -4.22
N ALA A 121 13.59 1.02 -5.53
CA ALA A 121 12.29 0.97 -6.17
C ALA A 121 11.61 -0.39 -5.98
N TYR A 122 10.30 -0.39 -5.82
CA TYR A 122 9.50 -1.59 -5.98
C TYR A 122 9.55 -2.05 -7.44
N GLY A 123 9.46 -3.36 -7.63
CA GLY A 123 9.25 -3.99 -8.93
C GLY A 123 7.88 -4.65 -9.02
N ALA A 124 7.58 -5.22 -10.17
CA ALA A 124 6.50 -6.15 -10.38
C ALA A 124 6.95 -7.26 -11.32
N ASP A 125 6.45 -8.46 -11.09
CA ASP A 125 6.75 -9.60 -11.95
C ASP A 125 5.99 -9.46 -13.28
N ILE A 126 6.70 -9.68 -14.37
CA ILE A 126 6.11 -9.73 -15.71
C ILE A 126 5.62 -11.17 -15.93
N HIS A 127 4.34 -11.31 -16.20
CA HIS A 127 3.69 -12.58 -16.52
C HIS A 127 3.29 -12.59 -17.99
N GLU A 128 3.35 -13.77 -18.63
CA GLU A 128 2.95 -13.95 -20.03
C GLU A 128 1.78 -14.94 -20.18
N ASP A 129 1.38 -15.63 -19.12
CA ASP A 129 0.36 -16.68 -19.10
C ASP A 129 -1.03 -16.16 -18.70
N TYR A 130 -1.53 -15.18 -19.43
CA TYR A 130 -2.88 -14.63 -19.20
C TYR A 130 -3.96 -15.55 -19.75
N ASP A 131 -4.92 -15.90 -18.91
CA ASP A 131 -5.99 -16.83 -19.24
C ASP A 131 -7.33 -16.09 -19.39
N ILE A 132 -7.80 -15.98 -20.65
CA ILE A 132 -9.05 -15.30 -20.98
C ILE A 132 -10.27 -15.98 -20.34
N SER A 133 -10.21 -17.30 -20.11
CA SER A 133 -11.33 -18.04 -19.51
C SER A 133 -11.67 -17.61 -18.10
N LEU A 134 -10.67 -17.08 -17.36
CA LEU A 134 -10.83 -16.58 -15.99
C LEU A 134 -11.71 -15.33 -15.90
N LEU A 135 -11.90 -14.60 -17.02
CA LEU A 135 -12.80 -13.45 -17.06
C LEU A 135 -14.27 -13.85 -16.87
N ALA A 136 -14.63 -15.06 -17.26
CA ALA A 136 -16.00 -15.57 -17.16
C ALA A 136 -16.51 -15.59 -15.71
N GLU A 137 -15.63 -15.86 -14.74
CA GLU A 137 -15.97 -15.86 -13.31
C GLU A 137 -16.52 -14.49 -12.85
N PHE A 138 -16.04 -13.42 -13.48
CA PHE A 138 -16.46 -12.05 -13.19
C PHE A 138 -17.47 -11.51 -14.21
N GLY A 139 -17.90 -12.32 -15.19
CA GLY A 139 -18.78 -11.91 -16.27
C GLY A 139 -18.16 -10.80 -17.13
N LEU A 140 -16.84 -10.80 -17.32
CA LEU A 140 -16.10 -9.79 -18.06
C LEU A 140 -15.85 -10.25 -19.51
N GLN A 141 -15.81 -9.27 -20.43
CA GLN A 141 -15.41 -9.47 -21.81
C GLN A 141 -14.13 -8.69 -22.12
N PRO A 142 -13.16 -9.27 -22.85
CA PRO A 142 -11.92 -8.60 -23.18
C PRO A 142 -12.14 -7.22 -23.83
N ARG A 143 -11.41 -6.23 -23.34
CA ARG A 143 -11.42 -4.84 -23.83
C ARG A 143 -12.77 -4.11 -23.71
N LYS A 144 -13.73 -4.66 -22.95
CA LYS A 144 -15.04 -4.06 -22.73
C LYS A 144 -15.19 -3.41 -21.36
N TYR A 145 -14.10 -3.25 -20.61
CA TYR A 145 -14.12 -2.62 -19.31
C TYR A 145 -12.85 -1.81 -19.01
N TYR A 146 -13.04 -0.73 -18.27
CA TYR A 146 -11.99 -0.04 -17.53
C TYR A 146 -11.79 -0.74 -16.20
N LEU A 147 -10.58 -0.74 -15.68
CA LEU A 147 -10.25 -1.40 -14.43
C LEU A 147 -9.67 -0.41 -13.42
N LEU A 148 -10.08 -0.52 -12.17
CA LEU A 148 -9.49 0.14 -11.02
C LEU A 148 -9.24 -0.90 -9.92
N VAL A 149 -8.00 -1.08 -9.47
CA VAL A 149 -7.63 -2.00 -8.40
C VAL A 149 -7.05 -1.20 -7.25
N ALA A 150 -7.75 -1.09 -6.13
CA ALA A 150 -7.29 -0.33 -4.98
C ALA A 150 -7.98 -0.77 -3.67
N ARG A 151 -7.39 -0.43 -2.54
CA ARG A 151 -8.14 -0.36 -1.29
C ARG A 151 -9.19 0.75 -1.41
N LEU A 152 -10.43 0.47 -1.03
CA LEU A 152 -11.51 1.45 -1.12
C LEU A 152 -11.39 2.46 0.05
N GLU A 153 -10.37 3.33 -0.05
CA GLU A 153 -10.04 4.38 0.91
C GLU A 153 -10.03 5.75 0.21
N PRO A 154 -10.32 6.86 0.93
CA PRO A 154 -10.46 8.19 0.33
C PRO A 154 -9.23 8.62 -0.49
N GLU A 155 -8.03 8.32 -0.01
CA GLU A 155 -6.78 8.69 -0.66
C GLU A 155 -6.53 8.03 -2.03
N ASN A 156 -7.33 7.03 -2.39
CA ASN A 156 -7.25 6.36 -3.69
C ASN A 156 -8.19 7.00 -4.74
N ASN A 157 -8.91 8.06 -4.38
CA ASN A 157 -9.73 8.89 -5.29
C ASN A 157 -10.69 8.08 -6.19
N ILE A 158 -11.23 6.97 -5.68
CA ILE A 158 -12.08 6.06 -6.44
C ILE A 158 -13.36 6.77 -6.88
N GLU A 159 -13.91 7.60 -6.01
CA GLU A 159 -15.13 8.37 -6.32
C GLU A 159 -14.91 9.35 -7.48
N MET A 160 -13.74 10.00 -7.54
CA MET A 160 -13.38 10.86 -8.66
C MET A 160 -13.27 10.08 -9.98
N ALA A 161 -12.68 8.87 -9.94
CA ALA A 161 -12.62 8.00 -11.11
C ALA A 161 -14.01 7.55 -11.58
N ILE A 162 -14.91 7.20 -10.65
CA ILE A 162 -16.29 6.86 -10.96
C ILE A 162 -17.02 8.05 -11.62
N GLN A 163 -16.92 9.24 -11.02
CA GLN A 163 -17.55 10.44 -11.54
C GLN A 163 -17.02 10.83 -12.93
N GLY A 164 -15.71 10.73 -13.14
CA GLY A 164 -15.08 10.95 -14.43
C GLY A 164 -15.56 9.95 -15.49
N PHE A 165 -15.66 8.68 -15.14
CA PHE A 165 -16.20 7.66 -16.02
C PHE A 165 -17.68 7.90 -16.38
N LEU A 166 -18.52 8.22 -15.40
CA LEU A 166 -19.93 8.53 -15.63
C LEU A 166 -20.09 9.76 -16.54
N ALA A 167 -19.25 10.78 -16.38
CA ALA A 167 -19.28 11.99 -17.19
C ALA A 167 -18.73 11.81 -18.62
N SER A 168 -17.98 10.71 -18.88
CA SER A 168 -17.34 10.48 -20.18
C SER A 168 -18.30 10.05 -21.30
N GLY A 169 -19.50 9.60 -20.97
CA GLY A 169 -20.43 9.01 -21.94
C GLY A 169 -20.06 7.61 -22.43
N GLU A 170 -19.11 6.93 -21.76
CA GLU A 170 -18.66 5.57 -22.12
C GLU A 170 -19.51 4.45 -21.49
N THR A 171 -20.45 4.78 -20.61
CA THR A 171 -21.26 3.83 -19.83
C THR A 171 -22.08 2.84 -20.68
N ASP A 172 -22.47 3.24 -21.90
CA ASP A 172 -23.21 2.38 -22.83
C ASP A 172 -22.28 1.42 -23.63
N LYS A 173 -20.97 1.66 -23.60
CA LYS A 173 -19.98 0.91 -24.39
C LYS A 173 -19.13 -0.01 -23.55
N LYS A 174 -18.80 0.41 -22.32
CA LYS A 174 -17.91 -0.29 -21.41
C LYS A 174 -18.37 -0.14 -19.97
N GLU A 175 -17.86 -0.98 -19.10
CA GLU A 175 -18.05 -0.90 -17.65
C GLU A 175 -16.76 -0.38 -16.96
N LEU A 176 -16.91 0.27 -15.83
CA LEU A 176 -15.82 0.49 -14.86
C LEU A 176 -15.90 -0.59 -13.79
N ILE A 177 -14.92 -1.48 -13.79
CA ILE A 177 -14.79 -2.58 -12.83
C ILE A 177 -13.87 -2.13 -11.69
N ILE A 178 -14.39 -2.19 -10.47
CA ILE A 178 -13.68 -1.76 -9.26
C ILE A 178 -13.38 -3.01 -8.42
N VAL A 179 -12.08 -3.29 -8.28
CA VAL A 179 -11.55 -4.42 -7.50
C VAL A 179 -11.00 -3.89 -6.18
N GLY A 180 -11.52 -4.39 -5.08
CA GLY A 180 -11.07 -4.02 -3.73
C GLY A 180 -12.04 -4.47 -2.65
N LYS A 181 -11.57 -4.50 -1.40
CA LYS A 181 -12.44 -4.82 -0.26
C LYS A 181 -13.49 -3.74 -0.05
N THR A 182 -14.75 -4.13 -0.05
CA THR A 182 -15.91 -3.24 0.11
C THR A 182 -16.36 -3.06 1.57
N ASN A 183 -15.78 -3.80 2.52
CA ASN A 183 -16.20 -3.80 3.92
C ASN A 183 -15.60 -2.67 4.78
N THR A 184 -14.74 -1.83 4.22
CA THR A 184 -14.27 -0.61 4.89
C THR A 184 -15.38 0.44 4.98
N PRO A 185 -15.34 1.42 5.92
CA PRO A 185 -16.35 2.47 5.99
C PRO A 185 -16.53 3.22 4.66
N HIS A 186 -15.42 3.60 4.02
CA HIS A 186 -15.45 4.29 2.73
C HIS A 186 -15.91 3.36 1.59
N GLY A 187 -15.51 2.08 1.63
CA GLY A 187 -15.99 1.07 0.68
C GLY A 187 -17.50 0.89 0.73
N LYS A 188 -18.07 0.79 1.94
CA LYS A 188 -19.54 0.73 2.14
C LYS A 188 -20.25 1.98 1.62
N TYR A 189 -19.68 3.16 1.85
CA TYR A 189 -20.20 4.42 1.29
C TYR A 189 -20.24 4.37 -0.24
N LEU A 190 -19.12 4.01 -0.90
CA LEU A 190 -19.04 3.95 -2.36
C LEU A 190 -20.03 2.93 -2.94
N VAL A 191 -20.07 1.72 -2.37
CA VAL A 191 -21.03 0.68 -2.79
C VAL A 191 -22.46 1.16 -2.63
N GLY A 192 -22.81 1.73 -1.46
CA GLY A 192 -24.17 2.24 -1.22
C GLY A 192 -24.58 3.35 -2.17
N LYS A 193 -23.64 4.19 -2.61
CA LYS A 193 -23.89 5.32 -3.49
C LYS A 193 -23.98 4.95 -4.97
N TYR A 194 -23.16 4.00 -5.40
CA TYR A 194 -22.94 3.72 -6.83
C TYR A 194 -23.40 2.33 -7.27
N THR A 195 -23.85 1.44 -6.38
CA THR A 195 -24.49 0.18 -6.79
C THR A 195 -25.79 0.47 -7.54
N GLY A 196 -25.93 -0.15 -8.72
CA GLY A 196 -27.08 0.08 -9.61
C GLY A 196 -26.90 1.25 -10.58
N GLN A 197 -25.83 2.02 -10.50
CA GLN A 197 -25.49 2.97 -11.56
C GLN A 197 -25.02 2.22 -12.80
N PRO A 198 -25.59 2.51 -13.98
CA PRO A 198 -25.17 1.89 -15.24
C PRO A 198 -23.66 2.01 -15.46
N GLY A 199 -23.04 0.91 -15.86
CA GLY A 199 -21.61 0.88 -16.16
C GLY A 199 -20.68 0.84 -14.95
N ILE A 200 -21.17 0.85 -13.69
CA ILE A 200 -20.34 0.75 -12.49
C ILE A 200 -20.53 -0.61 -11.82
N ARG A 201 -19.42 -1.33 -11.58
CA ARG A 201 -19.49 -2.65 -10.95
C ARG A 201 -18.36 -2.88 -9.94
N PHE A 202 -18.73 -3.20 -8.70
CA PHE A 202 -17.82 -3.62 -7.63
C PHE A 202 -17.77 -5.16 -7.61
N VAL A 203 -16.58 -5.72 -7.79
CA VAL A 203 -16.41 -7.21 -7.84
C VAL A 203 -15.75 -7.77 -6.58
N GLY A 204 -15.52 -6.91 -5.57
CA GLY A 204 -14.81 -7.34 -4.36
C GLY A 204 -13.31 -7.45 -4.56
N GLY A 205 -12.61 -8.12 -3.63
CA GLY A 205 -11.17 -8.33 -3.73
C GLY A 205 -10.84 -9.59 -4.53
N ILE A 206 -9.91 -9.50 -5.45
CA ILE A 206 -9.35 -10.65 -6.19
C ILE A 206 -7.94 -10.88 -5.65
N TYR A 207 -7.71 -12.03 -4.97
CA TYR A 207 -6.44 -12.37 -4.31
C TYR A 207 -5.64 -13.44 -5.05
N ASP A 208 -6.24 -14.11 -6.02
CA ASP A 208 -5.55 -14.99 -6.94
C ASP A 208 -4.82 -14.14 -7.97
N PHE A 209 -3.49 -14.22 -7.97
CA PHE A 209 -2.63 -13.42 -8.86
C PHE A 209 -2.88 -13.71 -10.33
N LYS A 210 -3.09 -14.98 -10.71
CA LYS A 210 -3.34 -15.34 -12.11
C LYS A 210 -4.66 -14.74 -12.60
N LYS A 211 -5.72 -14.80 -11.78
CA LYS A 211 -7.00 -14.17 -12.09
C LYS A 211 -6.86 -12.66 -12.19
N LEU A 212 -6.24 -12.02 -11.21
CA LEU A 212 -6.11 -10.56 -11.19
C LEU A 212 -5.26 -10.05 -12.36
N ASN A 213 -4.15 -10.73 -12.69
CA ASN A 213 -3.31 -10.37 -13.83
C ASN A 213 -4.03 -10.59 -15.17
N SER A 214 -4.84 -11.64 -15.29
CA SER A 214 -5.70 -11.84 -16.48
C SER A 214 -6.74 -10.72 -16.60
N VAL A 215 -7.39 -10.32 -15.49
CA VAL A 215 -8.34 -9.20 -15.48
C VAL A 215 -7.63 -7.89 -15.85
N ARG A 216 -6.39 -7.66 -15.39
CA ARG A 216 -5.59 -6.48 -15.79
C ARG A 216 -5.26 -6.50 -17.28
N TYR A 217 -4.66 -7.57 -17.76
CA TYR A 217 -4.23 -7.71 -19.16
C TYR A 217 -5.36 -7.49 -20.17
N TYR A 218 -6.54 -8.07 -19.92
CA TYR A 218 -7.69 -7.96 -20.81
C TYR A 218 -8.53 -6.70 -20.58
N SER A 219 -8.17 -5.80 -19.66
CA SER A 219 -8.85 -4.51 -19.50
C SER A 219 -8.64 -3.62 -20.73
N PHE A 220 -9.54 -2.67 -20.96
CA PHE A 220 -9.36 -1.63 -21.96
C PHE A 220 -8.32 -0.61 -21.53
N ALA A 221 -8.46 -0.09 -20.30
CA ALA A 221 -7.49 0.77 -19.65
C ALA A 221 -7.61 0.63 -18.13
N TYR A 222 -6.59 1.08 -17.42
CA TYR A 222 -6.48 1.02 -15.97
C TYR A 222 -6.48 2.42 -15.36
N PHE A 223 -7.38 2.67 -14.41
CA PHE A 223 -7.42 3.92 -13.67
C PHE A 223 -6.60 3.84 -12.38
N HIS A 224 -5.73 4.82 -12.20
CA HIS A 224 -4.91 4.94 -11.00
C HIS A 224 -5.14 6.30 -10.32
N GLY A 225 -5.75 6.27 -9.12
CA GLY A 225 -6.11 7.48 -8.38
C GLY A 225 -5.32 7.71 -7.09
N HIS A 226 -4.28 6.91 -6.82
CA HIS A 226 -3.53 6.98 -5.56
C HIS A 226 -2.81 8.32 -5.39
N SER A 227 -3.04 9.01 -4.27
CA SER A 227 -2.52 10.37 -4.02
C SER A 227 -1.60 10.51 -2.81
N VAL A 228 -1.54 9.49 -1.93
CA VAL A 228 -0.75 9.56 -0.69
C VAL A 228 0.03 8.27 -0.49
N GLY A 229 1.34 8.39 -0.34
CA GLY A 229 2.24 7.26 -0.12
C GLY A 229 3.44 7.28 -1.05
N GLY A 230 4.21 6.20 -1.03
CA GLY A 230 5.29 5.92 -1.95
C GLY A 230 4.82 5.35 -3.28
N THR A 231 5.64 4.52 -3.90
CA THR A 231 5.28 3.81 -5.13
C THR A 231 4.15 2.81 -4.86
N ASN A 232 3.09 2.87 -5.66
CA ASN A 232 1.96 1.97 -5.49
C ASN A 232 2.19 0.65 -6.25
N PRO A 233 2.30 -0.50 -5.55
CA PRO A 233 2.52 -1.79 -6.21
C PRO A 233 1.46 -2.13 -7.26
N SER A 234 0.18 -1.78 -7.02
CA SER A 234 -0.90 -2.08 -7.97
C SER A 234 -0.74 -1.35 -9.32
N LEU A 235 -0.11 -0.16 -9.33
CA LEU A 235 0.24 0.53 -10.57
C LEU A 235 1.33 -0.24 -11.32
N LEU A 236 2.39 -0.65 -10.63
CA LEU A 236 3.49 -1.42 -11.24
C LEU A 236 3.01 -2.75 -11.80
N GLU A 237 2.14 -3.45 -11.06
CA GLU A 237 1.52 -4.69 -11.51
C GLU A 237 0.63 -4.48 -12.76
N ALA A 238 -0.09 -3.36 -12.83
CA ALA A 238 -0.88 -3.00 -14.02
C ALA A 238 0.03 -2.72 -15.23
N MET A 239 1.15 -2.01 -15.02
CA MET A 239 2.16 -1.80 -16.06
C MET A 239 2.80 -3.12 -16.50
N ALA A 240 3.16 -3.99 -15.55
CA ALA A 240 3.72 -5.31 -15.83
C ALA A 240 2.72 -6.23 -16.58
N SER A 241 1.42 -6.01 -16.38
CA SER A 241 0.34 -6.68 -17.12
C SER A 241 -0.02 -5.98 -18.44
N SER A 242 0.84 -5.08 -18.95
CA SER A 242 0.64 -4.36 -20.22
C SER A 242 -0.69 -3.56 -20.29
N CYS A 243 -1.19 -3.08 -19.15
CA CYS A 243 -2.35 -2.19 -19.14
C CYS A 243 -2.02 -0.83 -19.77
N TYR A 244 -2.95 -0.27 -20.50
CA TYR A 244 -2.94 1.17 -20.79
C TYR A 244 -3.39 1.93 -19.53
N ILE A 245 -2.53 2.83 -19.02
CA ILE A 245 -2.76 3.57 -17.77
C ILE A 245 -3.32 4.95 -18.11
#